data_4bdbf99d79c4a570d5f433159a8bf337
#
_entry.id   4bdbf99d79c4a570d5f433159a8bf337
#
_cell.length_a   1.000
_cell.length_b   1.000
_cell.length_c   1.000
_cell.angle_alpha   90.00
_cell.angle_beta   90.00
_cell.angle_gamma   90.00
#
_symmetry.space_group_name_H-M   'P 1'
#
loop_
_entity.id
_entity.type
_entity.pdbx_description
1 polymer ?
#
loop_
_entity_poly.entity_id
_entity_poly.type
_entity_poly.pdbx_seq_one_letter_code
_entity_poly.pdbx_strand_id
1 'polypeptide(L)'
;SDRLVGSEMCIRDRDKLDEQLVQVVVMQRQIPPLAEKMLDTLETFINLDTPFRSEERKARVDLVRSSLAKPKVTASEQVRQVLEAYNIEAEYGRKIDTYEDKLADGTVVNILVIGRIGMFYQTKDERTSGRWDNETGTWEELPGSYRKPIRDGIRMAKKLAPTDMLLMPVVKGEA
;
A
#
# COMPACT_ATOMS: atom_id res chain seq x y z
N SER A 1 1.13 35.49 51.93
CA SER A 1 2.11 35.12 50.84
C SER A 1 1.64 33.93 50.02
N ASP A 2 1.11 32.88 50.64
CA ASP A 2 0.72 31.62 49.96
C ASP A 2 -0.52 31.75 49.05
N ARG A 3 -1.43 32.67 49.30
CA ARG A 3 -2.63 32.87 48.46
C ARG A 3 -2.32 33.47 47.08
N LEU A 4 -1.29 34.32 47.00
CA LEU A 4 -0.86 34.92 45.71
C LEU A 4 -0.16 33.91 44.80
N VAL A 5 0.66 33.03 45.37
CA VAL A 5 1.37 31.96 44.61
C VAL A 5 0.39 30.96 44.01
N GLY A 6 -0.66 30.58 44.76
CA GLY A 6 -1.71 29.69 44.26
C GLY A 6 -2.54 30.30 43.11
N SER A 7 -2.82 31.60 43.18
CA SER A 7 -3.56 32.34 42.16
C SER A 7 -2.74 32.49 40.88
N GLU A 8 -1.44 32.81 40.98
CA GLU A 8 -0.55 32.91 39.82
C GLU A 8 -0.33 31.55 39.12
N MET A 9 -0.26 30.47 39.89
CA MET A 9 -0.15 29.09 39.33
C MET A 9 -1.43 28.73 38.57
N CYS A 10 -2.61 29.00 39.11
CA CYS A 10 -3.88 28.75 38.43
C CYS A 10 -4.05 29.59 37.15
N ILE A 11 -3.56 30.83 37.12
CA ILE A 11 -3.60 31.68 35.94
C ILE A 11 -2.67 31.11 34.84
N ARG A 12 -1.44 30.74 35.19
CA ARG A 12 -0.50 30.13 34.26
C ARG A 12 -0.99 28.79 33.70
N ASP A 13 -1.63 27.98 34.51
CA ASP A 13 -2.20 26.70 34.05
C ASP A 13 -3.39 26.93 33.11
N ARG A 14 -4.20 27.95 33.35
CA ARG A 14 -5.29 28.31 32.45
C ARG A 14 -4.79 28.86 31.14
N ASP A 15 -3.78 29.71 31.12
CA ASP A 15 -3.17 30.26 29.91
C ASP A 15 -2.53 29.15 29.07
N LYS A 16 -1.88 28.17 29.70
CA LYS A 16 -1.37 26.98 29.01
C LYS A 16 -2.47 26.12 28.40
N LEU A 17 -3.58 25.94 29.11
CA LEU A 17 -4.73 25.19 28.60
C LEU A 17 -5.38 25.90 27.42
N ASP A 18 -5.53 27.24 27.50
CA ASP A 18 -6.06 28.02 26.39
C ASP A 18 -5.16 27.97 25.15
N GLU A 19 -3.84 28.01 25.34
CA GLU A 19 -2.86 27.85 24.25
C GLU A 19 -2.92 26.46 23.64
N GLN A 20 -3.04 25.40 24.44
CA GLN A 20 -3.23 24.02 23.97
C GLN A 20 -4.54 23.86 23.21
N LEU A 21 -5.63 24.46 23.65
CA LEU A 21 -6.91 24.44 22.95
C LEU A 21 -6.82 25.11 21.56
N VAL A 22 -6.15 26.23 21.46
CA VAL A 22 -5.91 26.90 20.18
C VAL A 22 -5.09 26.01 19.25
N GLN A 23 -4.04 25.37 19.76
CA GLN A 23 -3.23 24.45 18.96
C GLN A 23 -4.04 23.24 18.46
N VAL A 24 -4.91 22.66 19.28
CA VAL A 24 -5.80 21.57 18.90
C VAL A 24 -6.75 22.00 17.77
N VAL A 25 -7.35 23.19 17.88
CA VAL A 25 -8.24 23.73 16.84
C VAL A 25 -7.49 23.96 15.52
N VAL A 26 -6.27 24.48 15.57
CA VAL A 26 -5.41 24.66 14.38
C VAL A 26 -5.08 23.31 13.74
N MET A 27 -4.67 22.31 14.54
CA MET A 27 -4.42 20.96 14.04
C MET A 27 -5.65 20.34 13.39
N GLN A 28 -6.82 20.45 14.02
CA GLN A 28 -8.07 19.92 13.47
C GLN A 28 -8.43 20.53 12.10
N ARG A 29 -8.05 21.77 11.84
CA ARG A 29 -8.25 22.42 10.54
C ARG A 29 -7.22 22.03 9.49
N GLN A 30 -6.00 21.70 9.91
CA GLN A 30 -4.90 21.36 9.00
C GLN A 30 -4.88 19.88 8.59
N ILE A 31 -5.42 18.99 9.43
CA ILE A 31 -5.43 17.55 9.19
C ILE A 31 -6.23 17.14 7.96
N PRO A 32 -7.47 17.58 7.73
CA PRO A 32 -8.24 17.16 6.56
C PRO A 32 -7.53 17.42 5.22
N PRO A 33 -7.05 18.64 4.92
CA PRO A 33 -6.35 18.87 3.64
C PRO A 33 -5.03 18.10 3.53
N LEU A 34 -4.36 17.82 4.65
CA LEU A 34 -3.18 16.97 4.65
C LEU A 34 -3.53 15.52 4.32
N ALA A 35 -4.59 14.97 4.92
CA ALA A 35 -5.07 13.63 4.65
C ALA A 35 -5.47 13.43 3.17
N GLU A 36 -6.14 14.40 2.58
CA GLU A 36 -6.46 14.38 1.14
C GLU A 36 -5.19 14.39 0.28
N LYS A 37 -4.24 15.26 0.57
CA LYS A 37 -2.95 15.29 -0.14
C LYS A 37 -2.17 13.98 -0.02
N MET A 38 -2.21 13.35 1.14
CA MET A 38 -1.60 12.03 1.35
C MET A 38 -2.27 10.97 0.45
N LEU A 39 -3.60 10.96 0.37
CA LEU A 39 -4.32 10.03 -0.52
C LEU A 39 -4.00 10.26 -1.99
N ASP A 40 -3.92 11.50 -2.45
CA ASP A 40 -3.55 11.83 -3.84
C ASP A 40 -2.14 11.35 -4.15
N THR A 41 -1.22 11.49 -3.19
CA THR A 41 0.15 10.97 -3.33
C THR A 41 0.16 9.44 -3.40
N LEU A 42 -0.65 8.77 -2.57
CA LEU A 42 -0.78 7.31 -2.57
C LEU A 42 -1.37 6.80 -3.89
N GLU A 43 -2.40 7.46 -4.41
CA GLU A 43 -3.02 7.14 -5.71
C GLU A 43 -2.01 7.30 -6.86
N THR A 44 -1.25 8.39 -6.86
CA THR A 44 -0.18 8.61 -7.84
C THR A 44 0.86 7.49 -7.76
N PHE A 45 1.28 7.11 -6.56
CA PHE A 45 2.19 6.00 -6.33
C PHE A 45 1.65 4.68 -6.88
N ILE A 46 0.38 4.35 -6.61
CA ILE A 46 -0.28 3.13 -7.11
C ILE A 46 -0.32 3.10 -8.64
N ASN A 47 -0.53 4.24 -9.28
CA ASN A 47 -0.58 4.34 -10.74
C ASN A 47 0.80 4.20 -11.42
N LEU A 48 1.88 4.53 -10.71
CA LEU A 48 3.26 4.39 -11.19
C LEU A 48 3.89 3.04 -10.86
N ASP A 49 3.32 2.32 -9.91
CA ASP A 49 3.82 1.03 -9.43
C ASP A 49 3.44 -0.11 -10.39
N THR A 50 4.05 -1.29 -10.19
CA THR A 50 3.65 -2.52 -10.88
C THR A 50 2.14 -2.77 -10.75
N PRO A 51 1.41 -3.10 -11.82
CA PRO A 51 -0.06 -3.11 -11.85
C PRO A 51 -0.69 -4.38 -11.22
N PHE A 52 -0.16 -4.85 -10.09
CA PHE A 52 -0.78 -5.96 -9.35
C PHE A 52 -2.00 -5.47 -8.57
N ARG A 53 -3.09 -6.25 -8.60
CA ARG A 53 -4.35 -5.94 -7.89
C ARG A 53 -4.80 -4.48 -8.03
N SER A 54 -4.60 -3.89 -9.21
CA SER A 54 -4.80 -2.45 -9.42
C SER A 54 -6.23 -2.00 -9.08
N GLU A 55 -7.25 -2.80 -9.40
CA GLU A 55 -8.65 -2.48 -9.07
C GLU A 55 -8.89 -2.46 -7.55
N GLU A 56 -8.38 -3.47 -6.84
CA GLU A 56 -8.52 -3.55 -5.38
C GLU A 56 -7.82 -2.38 -4.67
N ARG A 57 -6.60 -2.04 -5.13
CA ARG A 57 -5.80 -0.95 -4.56
C ARG A 57 -6.48 0.41 -4.79
N LYS A 58 -6.99 0.67 -6.00
CA LYS A 58 -7.75 1.89 -6.33
C LYS A 58 -9.05 1.97 -5.55
N ALA A 59 -9.83 0.89 -5.49
CA ALA A 59 -11.06 0.84 -4.72
C ALA A 59 -10.84 1.14 -3.23
N ARG A 60 -9.69 0.73 -2.67
CA ARG A 60 -9.32 1.06 -1.27
C ARG A 60 -9.08 2.56 -1.09
N VAL A 61 -8.37 3.20 -2.01
CA VAL A 61 -8.16 4.67 -1.99
C VAL A 61 -9.50 5.39 -2.07
N ASP A 62 -10.39 4.98 -2.99
CA ASP A 62 -11.72 5.57 -3.16
C ASP A 62 -12.59 5.40 -1.92
N LEU A 63 -12.51 4.23 -1.28
CA LEU A 63 -13.23 3.97 -0.02
C LEU A 63 -12.77 4.91 1.10
N VAL A 64 -11.46 5.09 1.27
CA VAL A 64 -10.91 6.01 2.25
C VAL A 64 -11.31 7.44 1.91
N ARG A 65 -11.17 7.88 0.65
CA ARG A 65 -11.58 9.21 0.17
C ARG A 65 -13.06 9.48 0.47
N SER A 66 -13.93 8.52 0.19
CA SER A 66 -15.37 8.60 0.49
C SER A 66 -15.64 8.68 2.00
N SER A 67 -14.79 8.05 2.81
CA SER A 67 -14.90 8.12 4.27
C SER A 67 -14.46 9.49 4.80
N LEU A 68 -13.38 10.06 4.26
CA LEU A 68 -12.91 11.40 4.66
C LEU A 68 -13.93 12.50 4.38
N ALA A 69 -14.73 12.36 3.31
CA ALA A 69 -15.77 13.30 2.95
C ALA A 69 -16.98 13.31 3.92
N LYS A 70 -17.08 12.33 4.83
CA LYS A 70 -18.21 12.26 5.77
C LYS A 70 -18.06 13.26 6.92
N PRO A 71 -19.06 14.09 7.23
CA PRO A 71 -18.96 15.16 8.22
C PRO A 71 -18.79 14.68 9.68
N LYS A 72 -19.05 13.38 9.94
CA LYS A 72 -18.94 12.79 11.29
C LYS A 72 -17.57 12.16 11.58
N VAL A 73 -16.66 12.14 10.62
CA VAL A 73 -15.33 11.54 10.79
C VAL A 73 -14.40 12.57 11.44
N THR A 74 -13.86 12.22 12.60
CA THR A 74 -12.92 13.09 13.31
C THR A 74 -11.57 13.18 12.59
N ALA A 75 -10.82 14.25 12.80
CA ALA A 75 -9.49 14.43 12.22
C ALA A 75 -8.53 13.27 12.56
N SER A 76 -8.57 12.77 13.79
CA SER A 76 -7.76 11.62 14.21
C SER A 76 -8.13 10.34 13.47
N GLU A 77 -9.42 10.12 13.23
CA GLU A 77 -9.90 8.96 12.46
C GLU A 77 -9.50 9.08 10.97
N GLN A 78 -9.51 10.27 10.40
CA GLN A 78 -9.02 10.53 9.05
C GLN A 78 -7.55 10.13 8.90
N VAL A 79 -6.70 10.60 9.82
CA VAL A 79 -5.27 10.22 9.83
C VAL A 79 -5.10 8.71 9.98
N ARG A 80 -5.84 8.08 10.90
CA ARG A 80 -5.77 6.64 11.11
C ARG A 80 -6.07 5.86 9.82
N GLN A 81 -7.14 6.21 9.11
CA GLN A 81 -7.55 5.53 7.88
C GLN A 81 -6.52 5.70 6.75
N VAL A 82 -5.97 6.90 6.60
CA VAL A 82 -4.93 7.17 5.61
C VAL A 82 -3.66 6.38 5.94
N LEU A 83 -3.20 6.40 7.18
CA LEU A 83 -2.02 5.63 7.61
C LEU A 83 -2.22 4.13 7.45
N GLU A 84 -3.43 3.62 7.69
CA GLU A 84 -3.75 2.21 7.45
C GLU A 84 -3.64 1.85 5.96
N ALA A 85 -4.11 2.72 5.06
CA ALA A 85 -3.93 2.52 3.63
C ALA A 85 -2.44 2.48 3.23
N TYR A 86 -1.62 3.38 3.77
CA TYR A 86 -0.17 3.37 3.57
C TYR A 86 0.49 2.10 4.12
N ASN A 87 0.08 1.63 5.30
CA ASN A 87 0.60 0.40 5.89
C ASN A 87 0.30 -0.82 5.02
N ILE A 88 -0.92 -0.93 4.48
CA ILE A 88 -1.28 -2.01 3.56
C ILE A 88 -0.41 -1.96 2.30
N GLU A 89 -0.19 -0.78 1.74
CA GLU A 89 0.71 -0.62 0.59
C GLU A 89 2.16 -1.00 0.94
N ALA A 90 2.65 -0.62 2.11
CA ALA A 90 3.98 -1.01 2.57
C ALA A 90 4.11 -2.54 2.77
N GLU A 91 3.05 -3.21 3.24
CA GLU A 91 3.02 -4.66 3.41
C GLU A 91 3.15 -5.41 2.08
N TYR A 92 2.61 -4.89 0.97
CA TYR A 92 2.78 -5.53 -0.34
C TYR A 92 4.26 -5.66 -0.72
N GLY A 93 5.13 -4.74 -0.30
CA GLY A 93 6.56 -4.82 -0.54
C GLY A 93 7.28 -6.00 0.15
N ARG A 94 6.65 -6.63 1.13
CA ARG A 94 7.23 -7.73 1.94
C ARG A 94 6.55 -9.08 1.73
N LYS A 95 5.44 -9.10 1.00
CA LYS A 95 4.63 -10.32 0.80
C LYS A 95 4.96 -10.98 -0.53
N ILE A 96 4.88 -12.32 -0.52
CA ILE A 96 4.70 -13.10 -1.73
C ILE A 96 3.20 -13.38 -1.83
N ASP A 97 2.57 -12.96 -2.92
CA ASP A 97 1.13 -13.12 -3.15
C ASP A 97 0.86 -13.78 -4.50
N THR A 98 -0.26 -14.45 -4.62
CA THR A 98 -0.72 -15.06 -5.86
C THR A 98 -2.22 -14.93 -6.01
N TYR A 99 -2.64 -14.66 -7.24
CA TYR A 99 -4.06 -14.59 -7.61
C TYR A 99 -4.23 -15.01 -9.07
N GLU A 100 -5.46 -15.28 -9.47
CA GLU A 100 -5.79 -15.58 -10.87
C GLU A 100 -6.19 -14.30 -11.59
N ASP A 101 -5.70 -14.14 -12.81
CA ASP A 101 -6.05 -13.02 -13.67
C ASP A 101 -6.11 -13.46 -15.13
N LYS A 102 -6.54 -12.56 -16.01
CA LYS A 102 -6.59 -12.79 -17.45
C LYS A 102 -5.57 -11.92 -18.17
N LEU A 103 -4.80 -12.52 -19.03
CA LEU A 103 -3.97 -11.79 -19.98
C LEU A 103 -4.83 -11.09 -21.03
N ALA A 104 -4.23 -10.18 -21.79
CA ALA A 104 -4.91 -9.42 -22.84
C ALA A 104 -5.55 -10.30 -23.93
N ASP A 105 -5.04 -11.50 -24.13
CA ASP A 105 -5.57 -12.52 -25.04
C ASP A 105 -6.75 -13.33 -24.45
N GLY A 106 -7.14 -13.04 -23.21
CA GLY A 106 -8.20 -13.73 -22.47
C GLY A 106 -7.76 -15.01 -21.76
N THR A 107 -6.50 -15.42 -21.88
CA THR A 107 -5.96 -16.61 -21.20
C THR A 107 -5.94 -16.40 -19.68
N VAL A 108 -6.54 -17.33 -18.95
CA VAL A 108 -6.52 -17.32 -17.47
C VAL A 108 -5.18 -17.84 -16.98
N VAL A 109 -4.50 -17.03 -16.17
CA VAL A 109 -3.18 -17.34 -15.63
C VAL A 109 -3.14 -17.18 -14.12
N ASN A 110 -2.16 -17.83 -13.48
CA ASN A 110 -1.81 -17.53 -12.09
C ASN A 110 -0.75 -16.42 -12.10
N ILE A 111 -1.02 -15.35 -11.43
CA ILE A 111 -0.07 -14.26 -11.19
C ILE A 111 0.66 -14.53 -9.88
N LEU A 112 1.98 -14.38 -9.89
CA LEU A 112 2.84 -14.42 -8.71
C LEU A 112 3.47 -13.04 -8.55
N VAL A 113 3.28 -12.44 -7.38
CA VAL A 113 3.85 -11.14 -7.02
C VAL A 113 4.84 -11.36 -5.88
N ILE A 114 6.07 -10.94 -6.05
CA ILE A 114 7.13 -11.02 -5.04
C ILE A 114 7.47 -9.60 -4.59
N GLY A 115 6.80 -9.16 -3.55
CA GLY A 115 6.91 -7.78 -3.08
C GLY A 115 6.63 -6.78 -4.20
N ARG A 116 7.56 -5.84 -4.40
CA ARG A 116 7.62 -4.92 -5.56
C ARG A 116 8.79 -5.22 -6.50
N ILE A 117 9.46 -6.35 -6.28
CA ILE A 117 10.66 -6.73 -7.00
C ILE A 117 10.30 -7.32 -8.37
N GLY A 118 9.19 -8.07 -8.43
CA GLY A 118 8.79 -8.69 -9.67
C GLY A 118 7.37 -9.24 -9.64
N MET A 119 6.74 -9.20 -10.81
CA MET A 119 5.44 -9.79 -11.08
C MET A 119 5.58 -10.77 -12.24
N PHE A 120 5.09 -11.98 -12.01
CA PHE A 120 5.23 -13.10 -12.94
C PHE A 120 3.89 -13.73 -13.21
N TYR A 121 3.71 -14.31 -14.38
CA TYR A 121 2.56 -15.15 -14.66
C TYR A 121 2.96 -16.57 -15.03
N GLN A 122 2.06 -17.50 -14.80
CA GLN A 122 2.14 -18.87 -15.31
C GLN A 122 0.77 -19.35 -15.76
N THR A 123 0.71 -19.94 -16.94
CA THR A 123 -0.50 -20.57 -17.45
C THR A 123 -0.91 -21.75 -16.58
N LYS A 124 -2.21 -22.12 -16.59
CA LYS A 124 -2.72 -23.25 -15.79
C LYS A 124 -2.13 -24.61 -16.20
N ASP A 125 -1.69 -24.75 -17.43
CA ASP A 125 -1.01 -25.93 -17.93
C ASP A 125 0.51 -25.95 -17.64
N GLU A 126 1.01 -24.91 -16.94
CA GLU A 126 2.41 -24.71 -16.52
C GLU A 126 3.42 -24.68 -17.71
N ARG A 127 2.94 -24.50 -18.94
CA ARG A 127 3.79 -24.52 -20.13
C ARG A 127 4.42 -23.19 -20.44
N THR A 128 3.70 -22.10 -20.20
CA THR A 128 4.17 -20.75 -20.49
C THR A 128 4.28 -19.96 -19.19
N SER A 129 5.34 -19.20 -19.04
CA SER A 129 5.59 -18.30 -17.92
C SER A 129 6.21 -17.03 -18.44
N GLY A 130 5.89 -15.91 -17.83
CA GLY A 130 6.47 -14.62 -18.17
C GLY A 130 6.61 -13.71 -16.97
N ARG A 131 7.28 -12.59 -17.18
CA ARG A 131 7.42 -11.52 -16.20
C ARG A 131 6.80 -10.24 -16.72
N TRP A 132 6.39 -9.40 -15.83
CA TRP A 132 5.99 -8.03 -16.14
C TRP A 132 7.22 -7.15 -16.26
N ASP A 133 7.31 -6.42 -17.35
CA ASP A 133 8.30 -5.36 -17.53
C ASP A 133 7.66 -4.00 -17.24
N ASN A 134 8.16 -3.31 -16.22
CA ASN A 134 7.65 -1.99 -15.82
C ASN A 134 8.02 -0.87 -16.80
N GLU A 135 9.10 -1.04 -17.59
CA GLU A 135 9.54 0.00 -18.53
C GLU A 135 8.64 0.02 -19.77
N THR A 136 8.37 -1.15 -20.31
CA THR A 136 7.53 -1.29 -21.52
C THR A 136 6.05 -1.41 -21.19
N GLY A 137 5.69 -1.71 -19.94
CA GLY A 137 4.32 -1.97 -19.52
C GLY A 137 3.71 -3.22 -20.18
N THR A 138 4.52 -4.23 -20.47
CA THR A 138 4.10 -5.44 -21.16
C THR A 138 4.61 -6.71 -20.49
N TRP A 139 3.97 -7.84 -20.83
CA TRP A 139 4.44 -9.15 -20.42
C TRP A 139 5.53 -9.66 -21.35
N GLU A 140 6.66 -10.08 -20.80
CA GLU A 140 7.75 -10.73 -21.49
C GLU A 140 7.75 -12.24 -21.18
N GLU A 141 7.75 -13.08 -22.21
CA GLU A 141 7.81 -14.53 -22.02
C GLU A 141 9.20 -14.96 -21.54
N LEU A 142 9.25 -15.82 -20.54
CA LEU A 142 10.47 -16.33 -19.95
C LEU A 142 10.86 -17.72 -20.49
N PRO A 143 12.17 -18.00 -20.55
CA PRO A 143 12.67 -19.34 -20.86
C PRO A 143 12.10 -20.42 -19.95
N GLY A 144 11.96 -21.64 -20.46
CA GLY A 144 11.37 -22.76 -19.72
C GLY A 144 12.09 -23.15 -18.42
N SER A 145 13.33 -22.70 -18.23
CA SER A 145 14.08 -22.88 -16.97
C SER A 145 13.42 -22.22 -15.76
N TYR A 146 12.63 -21.15 -15.99
CA TYR A 146 11.95 -20.41 -14.91
C TYR A 146 10.56 -20.97 -14.56
N ARG A 147 10.04 -21.96 -15.32
CA ARG A 147 8.73 -22.57 -15.04
C ARG A 147 8.64 -23.19 -13.66
N LYS A 148 9.69 -23.95 -13.27
CA LYS A 148 9.74 -24.59 -11.94
C LYS A 148 9.84 -23.58 -10.81
N PRO A 149 10.77 -22.60 -10.81
CA PRO A 149 10.81 -21.55 -9.78
C PRO A 149 9.50 -20.80 -9.62
N ILE A 150 8.83 -20.41 -10.72
CA ILE A 150 7.56 -19.67 -10.66
C ILE A 150 6.45 -20.55 -10.06
N ARG A 151 6.35 -21.83 -10.49
CA ARG A 151 5.40 -22.78 -9.89
C ARG A 151 5.63 -22.97 -8.41
N ASP A 152 6.88 -23.15 -8.00
CA ASP A 152 7.23 -23.35 -6.60
C ASP A 152 6.91 -22.07 -5.78
N GLY A 153 7.14 -20.87 -6.33
CA GLY A 153 6.72 -19.60 -5.74
C GLY A 153 5.20 -19.50 -5.58
N ILE A 154 4.42 -19.89 -6.58
CA ILE A 154 2.96 -19.92 -6.50
C ILE A 154 2.50 -20.88 -5.40
N ARG A 155 3.13 -22.06 -5.27
CA ARG A 155 2.80 -23.01 -4.21
C ARG A 155 3.14 -22.49 -2.82
N MET A 156 4.26 -21.78 -2.66
CA MET A 156 4.63 -21.12 -1.41
C MET A 156 3.64 -20.02 -1.06
N ALA A 157 3.27 -19.17 -2.03
CA ALA A 157 2.27 -18.12 -1.82
C ALA A 157 0.90 -18.69 -1.41
N LYS A 158 0.51 -19.84 -1.97
CA LYS A 158 -0.70 -20.59 -1.57
C LYS A 158 -0.55 -21.38 -0.25
N LYS A 159 0.62 -21.31 0.40
CA LYS A 159 0.95 -22.09 1.61
C LYS A 159 0.87 -23.61 1.41
N LEU A 160 1.07 -24.07 0.19
CA LEU A 160 1.10 -25.50 -0.17
C LEU A 160 2.52 -26.10 -0.17
N ALA A 161 3.53 -25.27 0.02
CA ALA A 161 4.92 -25.64 0.16
C ALA A 161 5.59 -24.79 1.23
N PRO A 162 6.63 -25.31 1.93
CA PRO A 162 7.43 -24.51 2.85
C PRO A 162 8.16 -23.40 2.11
N THR A 163 8.49 -22.33 2.83
CA THR A 163 9.27 -21.21 2.28
C THR A 163 10.68 -21.69 1.97
N ASP A 164 11.14 -21.47 0.74
CA ASP A 164 12.47 -21.84 0.26
C ASP A 164 13.04 -20.73 -0.63
N MET A 165 14.29 -20.86 -1.03
CA MET A 165 14.96 -19.91 -1.90
C MET A 165 14.42 -20.02 -3.34
N LEU A 166 14.01 -18.90 -3.90
CA LEU A 166 13.54 -18.78 -5.27
C LEU A 166 14.57 -18.02 -6.12
N LEU A 167 15.00 -18.64 -7.23
CA LEU A 167 15.83 -17.98 -8.23
C LEU A 167 14.93 -17.42 -9.33
N MET A 168 14.72 -16.09 -9.30
CA MET A 168 13.83 -15.39 -10.23
C MET A 168 14.59 -14.38 -11.08
N PRO A 169 14.20 -14.18 -12.35
CA PRO A 169 14.81 -13.17 -13.21
C PRO A 169 14.28 -11.78 -12.80
N VAL A 170 15.09 -11.04 -12.09
CA VAL A 170 14.76 -9.65 -11.69
C VAL A 170 15.46 -8.68 -12.64
N VAL A 171 14.77 -7.61 -13.04
CA VAL A 171 15.38 -6.52 -13.79
C VAL A 171 16.35 -5.80 -12.86
N LYS A 172 17.57 -5.57 -13.32
CA LYS A 172 18.54 -4.77 -12.57
C LYS A 172 18.07 -3.32 -12.63
N GLY A 173 17.68 -2.77 -11.48
CA GLY A 173 17.40 -1.34 -11.40
C GLY A 173 18.64 -0.54 -11.81
N GLU A 174 18.46 0.47 -12.64
CA GLU A 174 19.51 1.46 -12.87
C GLU A 174 19.77 2.19 -11.54
N ALA A 175 21.03 2.23 -11.13
CA ALA A 175 21.48 2.91 -9.93
C ALA A 175 21.68 4.41 -10.19
#